data_ec125666c53e821b677bed5a818f071f
#
_entry.id   ec125666c53e821b677bed5a818f071f
#
_cell.length_a   1.000
_cell.length_b   1.000
_cell.length_c   1.000
_cell.angle_alpha   90.00
_cell.angle_beta   90.00
_cell.angle_gamma   90.00
#
_symmetry.space_group_name_H-M   'P 1'
#
loop_
_entity.id
_entity.type
_entity.pdbx_description
1 polymer ?
#
loop_
_entity_poly.entity_id
_entity_poly.type
_entity_poly.pdbx_seq_one_letter_code
_entity_poly.pdbx_strand_id
1 'polypeptide(L)'
;MGVGLLFASVLASGPHLCGQDLAAVAQNYRPRLETNLTQNIVPFWFPNTIDRTNGGYILNHDLEGRPKGPGTKMIVTQARMVWFYSRLARAGYGGREYLDAAASGYRFLKEKMWDPRYGGFYWQVDVTGEQKLWRKKHLYGQSFALYALSEYYLATGDKEALDLATRLFNLLEEKAHDKTYGGYLESFNEDWTPAPPDEMSYMGRSDFKLMNTHLHLLESMT
;
A
#
# COMPACT_ATOMS: atom_id res chain seq x y z
N MET A 1 12.79 35.16 32.57
CA MET A 1 12.78 34.24 33.71
C MET A 1 11.51 33.37 33.64
N GLY A 2 11.67 32.08 33.49
CA GLY A 2 10.82 31.05 34.09
C GLY A 2 9.45 30.77 33.46
N VAL A 3 9.42 30.07 32.29
CA VAL A 3 8.30 29.18 31.97
C VAL A 3 8.94 27.89 31.36
N GLY A 4 9.46 27.09 32.19
CA GLY A 4 10.05 25.82 31.80
C GLY A 4 10.10 24.91 33.01
N LEU A 5 8.94 24.27 33.36
CA LEU A 5 8.90 23.16 34.33
C LEU A 5 7.43 22.81 34.67
N LEU A 6 6.67 22.31 33.68
CA LEU A 6 5.34 21.74 33.97
C LEU A 6 4.88 20.65 32.98
N PHE A 7 5.82 20.00 32.27
CA PHE A 7 5.47 18.87 31.40
C PHE A 7 6.09 17.52 31.80
N ALA A 8 6.82 17.47 32.93
CA ALA A 8 7.50 16.25 33.35
C ALA A 8 6.75 15.41 34.40
N SER A 9 5.58 15.82 34.88
CA SER A 9 4.91 15.12 36.00
C SER A 9 3.57 14.46 35.67
N VAL A 10 3.13 14.43 34.41
CA VAL A 10 1.87 13.78 34.01
C VAL A 10 2.07 12.39 33.42
N LEU A 11 3.30 11.96 33.17
CA LEU A 11 3.60 10.61 32.64
C LEU A 11 3.88 9.54 33.72
N ALA A 12 3.81 9.88 35.01
CA ALA A 12 4.17 8.95 36.10
C ALA A 12 2.99 8.33 36.85
N SER A 13 1.73 8.55 36.44
CA SER A 13 0.58 7.95 37.14
C SER A 13 -0.56 7.48 36.20
N GLY A 14 -0.19 6.94 35.05
CA GLY A 14 -1.13 6.08 34.32
C GLY A 14 -1.33 4.77 35.11
N PRO A 15 -2.54 4.17 35.13
CA PRO A 15 -2.72 2.88 35.80
C PRO A 15 -1.73 1.91 35.17
N HIS A 16 -0.86 1.34 36.01
CA HIS A 16 -0.05 0.18 35.63
C HIS A 16 -1.03 -0.86 35.11
N LEU A 17 -1.15 -0.99 33.81
CA LEU A 17 -1.75 -2.15 33.18
C LEU A 17 -1.01 -3.34 33.74
N CYS A 18 -1.73 -4.07 34.59
CA CYS A 18 -1.33 -5.20 35.39
C CYS A 18 -0.22 -6.01 34.72
N GLY A 19 0.93 -6.06 35.34
CA GLY A 19 2.16 -6.80 35.18
C GLY A 19 2.20 -8.05 34.31
N GLN A 20 1.73 -8.01 33.08
CA GLN A 20 2.13 -9.01 32.09
C GLN A 20 3.49 -8.58 31.53
N ASP A 21 4.48 -9.43 31.74
CA ASP A 21 5.77 -9.28 31.08
C ASP A 21 5.53 -9.33 29.55
N LEU A 22 5.61 -8.16 28.88
CA LEU A 22 5.40 -8.04 27.44
C LEU A 22 6.34 -8.95 26.66
N ALA A 23 7.54 -9.24 27.17
CA ALA A 23 8.47 -10.16 26.55
C ALA A 23 7.94 -11.60 26.62
N ALA A 24 7.38 -12.01 27.77
CA ALA A 24 6.76 -13.34 27.91
C ALA A 24 5.51 -13.49 27.03
N VAL A 25 4.68 -12.43 26.92
CA VAL A 25 3.54 -12.42 26.00
C VAL A 25 4.01 -12.55 24.55
N ALA A 26 5.01 -11.76 24.14
CA ALA A 26 5.57 -11.83 22.81
C ALA A 26 6.16 -13.20 22.49
N GLN A 27 6.91 -13.82 23.40
CA GLN A 27 7.45 -15.17 23.25
C GLN A 27 6.35 -16.23 23.07
N ASN A 28 5.22 -16.09 23.73
CA ASN A 28 4.11 -17.03 23.63
C ASN A 28 3.35 -16.88 22.28
N TYR A 29 3.12 -15.65 21.84
CA TYR A 29 2.31 -15.42 20.62
C TYR A 29 3.11 -15.46 19.32
N ARG A 30 4.38 -15.10 19.33
CA ARG A 30 5.23 -15.06 18.14
C ARG A 30 5.23 -16.37 17.35
N PRO A 31 5.47 -17.55 17.93
CA PRO A 31 5.45 -18.82 17.19
C PRO A 31 4.09 -19.10 16.52
N ARG A 32 3.00 -18.73 17.22
CA ARG A 32 1.64 -18.92 16.69
C ARG A 32 1.36 -18.00 15.50
N LEU A 33 1.82 -16.75 15.55
CA LEU A 33 1.71 -15.80 14.45
C LEU A 33 2.56 -16.21 13.26
N GLU A 34 3.80 -16.66 13.51
CA GLU A 34 4.69 -17.18 12.47
C GLU A 34 4.12 -18.45 11.80
N THR A 35 3.56 -19.37 12.58
CA THR A 35 2.88 -20.56 12.05
C THR A 35 1.68 -20.15 11.18
N ASN A 36 0.84 -19.22 11.65
CA ASN A 36 -0.30 -18.74 10.87
C ASN A 36 0.15 -18.06 9.56
N LEU A 37 1.21 -17.24 9.61
CA LEU A 37 1.76 -16.61 8.42
C LEU A 37 2.27 -17.66 7.43
N THR A 38 3.13 -18.58 7.89
CA THR A 38 3.88 -19.49 7.00
C THR A 38 3.09 -20.71 6.55
N GLN A 39 2.11 -21.17 7.33
CA GLN A 39 1.34 -22.38 7.02
C GLN A 39 -0.08 -22.11 6.50
N ASN A 40 -0.60 -20.90 6.70
CA ASN A 40 -1.95 -20.54 6.24
C ASN A 40 -1.95 -19.38 5.25
N ILE A 41 -1.42 -18.21 5.64
CA ILE A 41 -1.55 -17.00 4.83
C ILE A 41 -0.68 -17.12 3.56
N VAL A 42 0.61 -17.41 3.71
CA VAL A 42 1.53 -17.47 2.57
C VAL A 42 1.12 -18.56 1.57
N PRO A 43 0.84 -19.84 1.97
CA PRO A 43 0.46 -20.88 1.02
C PRO A 43 -0.86 -20.61 0.28
N PHE A 44 -1.78 -19.85 0.88
CA PHE A 44 -3.00 -19.45 0.18
C PHE A 44 -2.71 -18.49 -0.98
N TRP A 45 -1.85 -17.50 -0.75
CA TRP A 45 -1.55 -16.48 -1.76
C TRP A 45 -0.44 -16.88 -2.72
N PHE A 46 0.60 -17.58 -2.27
CA PHE A 46 1.75 -17.98 -3.08
C PHE A 46 1.74 -19.48 -3.38
N PRO A 47 1.92 -19.92 -4.63
CA PRO A 47 2.12 -19.11 -5.86
C PRO A 47 0.82 -18.75 -6.59
N ASN A 48 -0.35 -19.00 -6.00
CA ASN A 48 -1.66 -19.01 -6.65
C ASN A 48 -2.07 -17.66 -7.24
N THR A 49 -1.60 -16.55 -6.66
CA THR A 49 -1.98 -15.21 -7.13
C THR A 49 -1.16 -14.71 -8.30
N ILE A 50 -0.01 -15.30 -8.60
CA ILE A 50 0.91 -14.80 -9.63
C ILE A 50 0.32 -15.01 -11.01
N ASP A 51 0.01 -13.92 -11.74
CA ASP A 51 -0.40 -14.00 -13.14
C ASP A 51 0.83 -14.14 -14.04
N ARG A 52 1.14 -15.38 -14.37
CA ARG A 52 2.30 -15.70 -15.22
C ARG A 52 2.12 -15.33 -16.69
N THR A 53 0.89 -15.08 -17.10
CA THR A 53 0.55 -14.76 -18.50
C THR A 53 0.63 -13.26 -18.75
N ASN A 54 0.01 -12.46 -17.87
CA ASN A 54 -0.15 -11.03 -18.09
C ASN A 54 0.70 -10.18 -17.12
N GLY A 55 1.36 -10.81 -16.14
CA GLY A 55 2.09 -10.12 -15.07
C GLY A 55 1.19 -9.61 -13.95
N GLY A 56 1.79 -9.17 -12.86
CA GLY A 56 1.04 -8.79 -11.67
C GLY A 56 0.32 -9.97 -11.02
N TYR A 57 -0.87 -9.72 -10.44
CA TYR A 57 -1.55 -10.71 -9.63
C TYR A 57 -3.03 -10.82 -9.97
N ILE A 58 -3.58 -12.06 -9.87
CA ILE A 58 -5.01 -12.34 -9.86
C ILE A 58 -5.38 -12.57 -8.39
N LEU A 59 -6.30 -11.75 -7.86
CA LEU A 59 -6.60 -11.70 -6.43
C LEU A 59 -8.06 -12.05 -6.09
N ASN A 60 -8.86 -12.37 -7.10
CA ASN A 60 -10.21 -12.85 -6.90
C ASN A 60 -10.20 -14.39 -6.89
N HIS A 61 -10.26 -14.97 -5.71
CA HIS A 61 -10.20 -16.41 -5.47
C HIS A 61 -11.41 -16.90 -4.69
N ASP A 62 -11.73 -18.17 -4.87
CA ASP A 62 -12.67 -18.86 -3.98
C ASP A 62 -11.99 -19.29 -2.66
N LEU A 63 -12.73 -19.95 -1.79
CA LEU A 63 -12.22 -20.40 -0.48
C LEU A 63 -11.10 -21.45 -0.60
N GLU A 64 -11.01 -22.13 -1.73
CA GLU A 64 -9.99 -23.12 -2.02
C GLU A 64 -8.75 -22.53 -2.74
N GLY A 65 -8.72 -21.20 -2.92
CA GLY A 65 -7.61 -20.51 -3.56
C GLY A 65 -7.59 -20.58 -5.09
N ARG A 66 -8.71 -20.99 -5.74
CA ARG A 66 -8.80 -21.02 -7.21
C ARG A 66 -9.23 -19.65 -7.76
N PRO A 67 -8.60 -19.18 -8.85
CA PRO A 67 -9.01 -17.91 -9.48
C PRO A 67 -10.48 -17.91 -9.87
N LYS A 68 -11.20 -16.81 -9.58
CA LYS A 68 -12.62 -16.66 -9.82
C LYS A 68 -12.97 -15.27 -10.35
N GLY A 69 -13.88 -15.22 -11.31
CA GLY A 69 -14.44 -13.96 -11.87
C GLY A 69 -13.47 -13.19 -12.77
N PRO A 70 -13.79 -11.91 -13.04
CA PRO A 70 -12.98 -11.09 -13.92
C PRO A 70 -11.60 -10.84 -13.33
N GLY A 71 -10.59 -10.95 -14.18
CA GLY A 71 -9.19 -10.75 -13.77
C GLY A 71 -8.77 -9.27 -13.75
N THR A 72 -9.70 -8.31 -13.57
CA THR A 72 -9.35 -6.89 -13.48
C THR A 72 -8.41 -6.61 -12.32
N LYS A 73 -7.50 -5.66 -12.50
CA LYS A 73 -6.43 -5.37 -11.55
C LYS A 73 -6.58 -3.95 -11.02
N MET A 74 -6.73 -3.84 -9.69
CA MET A 74 -6.85 -2.57 -8.98
C MET A 74 -5.53 -2.21 -8.33
N ILE A 75 -5.17 -0.92 -8.36
CA ILE A 75 -3.89 -0.43 -7.81
C ILE A 75 -3.68 -0.86 -6.35
N VAL A 76 -4.71 -0.75 -5.51
CA VAL A 76 -4.61 -1.08 -4.08
C VAL A 76 -4.18 -2.54 -3.89
N THR A 77 -4.86 -3.46 -4.57
CA THR A 77 -4.60 -4.90 -4.39
C THR A 77 -3.28 -5.32 -5.02
N GLN A 78 -2.94 -4.79 -6.20
CA GLN A 78 -1.65 -5.05 -6.84
C GLN A 78 -0.48 -4.53 -5.98
N ALA A 79 -0.57 -3.31 -5.50
CA ALA A 79 0.43 -2.69 -4.65
C ALA A 79 0.63 -3.46 -3.33
N ARG A 80 -0.45 -3.85 -2.66
CA ARG A 80 -0.38 -4.64 -1.41
C ARG A 80 0.33 -5.99 -1.60
N MET A 81 0.17 -6.64 -2.75
CA MET A 81 0.89 -7.89 -3.02
C MET A 81 2.37 -7.66 -3.33
N VAL A 82 2.75 -6.56 -4.01
CA VAL A 82 4.17 -6.17 -4.16
C VAL A 82 4.78 -5.96 -2.78
N TRP A 83 4.11 -5.19 -1.91
CA TRP A 83 4.56 -4.99 -0.53
C TRP A 83 4.70 -6.31 0.23
N PHE A 84 3.68 -7.17 0.16
CA PHE A 84 3.63 -8.45 0.88
C PHE A 84 4.82 -9.35 0.54
N TYR A 85 5.07 -9.58 -0.75
CA TYR A 85 6.18 -10.42 -1.18
C TYR A 85 7.55 -9.78 -0.90
N SER A 86 7.68 -8.47 -1.09
CA SER A 86 8.88 -7.73 -0.73
C SER A 86 9.18 -7.84 0.76
N ARG A 87 8.15 -7.68 1.59
CA ARG A 87 8.27 -7.79 3.06
C ARG A 87 8.63 -9.19 3.52
N LEU A 88 8.04 -10.24 2.94
CA LEU A 88 8.39 -11.64 3.25
C LEU A 88 9.87 -11.91 2.96
N ALA A 89 10.34 -11.51 1.80
CA ALA A 89 11.74 -11.67 1.41
C ALA A 89 12.68 -10.91 2.37
N ARG A 90 12.38 -9.65 2.65
CA ARG A 90 13.19 -8.80 3.56
C ARG A 90 13.17 -9.30 5.01
N ALA A 91 12.08 -9.91 5.44
CA ALA A 91 11.96 -10.50 6.78
C ALA A 91 12.58 -11.90 6.90
N GLY A 92 13.08 -12.49 5.79
CA GLY A 92 13.74 -13.79 5.80
C GLY A 92 12.79 -15.00 5.88
N TYR A 93 11.51 -14.82 5.52
CA TYR A 93 10.54 -15.93 5.50
C TYR A 93 10.64 -16.82 4.26
N GLY A 94 11.45 -16.48 3.29
CA GLY A 94 11.69 -17.26 2.09
C GLY A 94 12.85 -16.69 1.29
N GLY A 95 13.09 -17.28 0.12
CA GLY A 95 14.21 -16.95 -0.72
C GLY A 95 13.85 -16.04 -1.90
N ARG A 96 14.51 -16.36 -3.01
CA ARG A 96 14.40 -15.60 -4.27
C ARG A 96 12.99 -15.61 -4.86
N GLU A 97 12.21 -16.66 -4.58
CA GLU A 97 10.85 -16.83 -5.09
C GLU A 97 9.92 -15.66 -4.75
N TYR A 98 10.05 -15.08 -3.55
CA TYR A 98 9.25 -13.90 -3.16
C TYR A 98 9.77 -12.62 -3.82
N LEU A 99 11.09 -12.49 -4.01
CA LEU A 99 11.64 -11.36 -4.78
C LEU A 99 11.17 -11.42 -6.24
N ASP A 100 11.16 -12.61 -6.86
CA ASP A 100 10.68 -12.79 -8.23
C ASP A 100 9.17 -12.50 -8.34
N ALA A 101 8.38 -12.90 -7.33
CA ALA A 101 6.96 -12.57 -7.23
C ALA A 101 6.73 -11.05 -7.10
N ALA A 102 7.48 -10.39 -6.20
CA ALA A 102 7.43 -8.94 -6.01
C ALA A 102 7.85 -8.20 -7.30
N ALA A 103 8.91 -8.65 -7.97
CA ALA A 103 9.39 -8.06 -9.23
C ALA A 103 8.36 -8.17 -10.36
N SER A 104 7.60 -9.27 -10.43
CA SER A 104 6.49 -9.42 -11.39
C SER A 104 5.42 -8.36 -11.18
N GLY A 105 5.01 -8.12 -9.93
CA GLY A 105 4.05 -7.09 -9.59
C GLY A 105 4.59 -5.68 -9.79
N TYR A 106 5.82 -5.40 -9.39
CA TYR A 106 6.46 -4.10 -9.60
C TYR A 106 6.51 -3.72 -11.09
N ARG A 107 6.93 -4.65 -11.97
CA ARG A 107 6.91 -4.43 -13.42
C ARG A 107 5.51 -4.10 -13.91
N PHE A 108 4.49 -4.85 -13.45
CA PHE A 108 3.10 -4.56 -13.83
C PHE A 108 2.64 -3.18 -13.37
N LEU A 109 2.95 -2.78 -12.15
CA LEU A 109 2.64 -1.43 -11.65
C LEU A 109 3.30 -0.38 -12.54
N LYS A 110 4.59 -0.49 -12.79
CA LYS A 110 5.37 0.47 -13.55
C LYS A 110 4.94 0.57 -15.02
N GLU A 111 4.76 -0.57 -15.69
CA GLU A 111 4.55 -0.62 -17.13
C GLU A 111 3.08 -0.52 -17.55
N LYS A 112 2.17 -1.00 -16.67
CA LYS A 112 0.74 -1.13 -17.01
C LYS A 112 -0.17 -0.20 -16.21
N MET A 113 0.22 0.20 -15.02
CA MET A 113 -0.65 1.04 -14.18
C MET A 113 -0.14 2.47 -13.98
N TRP A 114 1.14 2.75 -14.19
CA TRP A 114 1.64 4.12 -14.19
C TRP A 114 1.11 4.90 -15.39
N ASP A 115 0.65 6.13 -15.15
CA ASP A 115 0.23 7.05 -16.20
C ASP A 115 1.45 7.80 -16.77
N PRO A 116 1.88 7.53 -18.00
CA PRO A 116 3.04 8.17 -18.58
C PRO A 116 2.83 9.65 -18.94
N ARG A 117 1.56 10.09 -19.06
CA ARG A 117 1.22 11.46 -19.45
C ARG A 117 1.11 12.40 -18.26
N TYR A 118 0.37 12.00 -17.23
CA TYR A 118 0.05 12.86 -16.09
C TYR A 118 0.72 12.41 -14.79
N GLY A 119 1.37 11.25 -14.79
CA GLY A 119 1.93 10.65 -13.60
C GLY A 119 0.86 10.07 -12.67
N GLY A 120 1.34 9.37 -11.62
CA GLY A 120 0.48 8.62 -10.72
C GLY A 120 -0.08 7.35 -11.36
N PHE A 121 -0.82 6.58 -10.59
CA PHE A 121 -1.33 5.28 -11.02
C PHE A 121 -2.82 5.37 -11.38
N TYR A 122 -3.22 4.67 -12.44
CA TYR A 122 -4.62 4.40 -12.73
C TYR A 122 -5.24 3.56 -11.63
N TRP A 123 -6.52 3.80 -11.31
CA TRP A 123 -7.22 3.04 -10.27
C TRP A 123 -7.43 1.58 -10.64
N GLN A 124 -7.83 1.31 -11.88
CA GLN A 124 -8.16 -0.03 -12.35
C GLN A 124 -7.82 -0.22 -13.82
N VAL A 125 -7.29 -1.39 -14.13
CA VAL A 125 -7.01 -1.86 -15.48
C VAL A 125 -7.63 -3.24 -15.71
N ASP A 126 -7.74 -3.67 -16.96
CA ASP A 126 -8.13 -5.04 -17.31
C ASP A 126 -7.04 -6.05 -16.91
N VAL A 127 -7.27 -7.32 -17.15
CA VAL A 127 -6.34 -8.40 -16.77
C VAL A 127 -4.96 -8.23 -17.41
N THR A 128 -4.90 -7.72 -18.64
CA THR A 128 -3.65 -7.51 -19.40
C THR A 128 -2.95 -6.21 -19.04
N GLY A 129 -3.67 -5.27 -18.42
CA GLY A 129 -3.19 -3.92 -18.15
C GLY A 129 -3.23 -2.99 -19.36
N GLU A 130 -3.75 -3.43 -20.52
CA GLU A 130 -3.82 -2.58 -21.73
C GLU A 130 -4.99 -1.60 -21.67
N GLN A 131 -6.16 -2.06 -21.20
CA GLN A 131 -7.32 -1.19 -21.06
C GLN A 131 -7.35 -0.54 -19.68
N LYS A 132 -7.33 0.78 -19.64
CA LYS A 132 -7.46 1.56 -18.40
C LYS A 132 -8.95 1.74 -18.12
N LEU A 133 -9.50 0.85 -17.27
CA LEU A 133 -10.93 0.79 -16.98
C LEU A 133 -11.39 1.96 -16.11
N TRP A 134 -10.53 2.40 -15.19
CA TRP A 134 -10.77 3.57 -14.36
C TRP A 134 -9.48 4.39 -14.23
N ARG A 135 -9.47 5.54 -14.92
CA ARG A 135 -8.28 6.39 -15.07
C ARG A 135 -8.08 7.41 -13.95
N LYS A 136 -9.13 7.67 -13.15
CA LYS A 136 -9.08 8.67 -12.08
C LYS A 136 -7.98 8.36 -11.07
N LYS A 137 -7.44 9.43 -10.48
CA LYS A 137 -6.41 9.35 -9.46
C LYS A 137 -7.09 9.43 -8.10
N HIS A 138 -7.09 8.34 -7.39
CA HIS A 138 -7.60 8.29 -6.03
C HIS A 138 -6.44 8.18 -5.04
N LEU A 139 -6.36 9.08 -4.09
CA LEU A 139 -5.21 9.20 -3.20
C LEU A 139 -4.95 7.92 -2.38
N TYR A 140 -6.02 7.25 -1.98
CA TYR A 140 -5.93 5.93 -1.34
C TYR A 140 -5.12 4.91 -2.16
N GLY A 141 -5.34 4.85 -3.47
CA GLY A 141 -4.57 3.98 -4.38
C GLY A 141 -3.12 4.43 -4.52
N GLN A 142 -2.88 5.73 -4.58
CA GLN A 142 -1.53 6.29 -4.68
C GLN A 142 -0.71 6.01 -3.41
N SER A 143 -1.32 6.08 -2.22
CA SER A 143 -0.65 5.78 -0.96
C SER A 143 -0.16 4.33 -0.91
N PHE A 144 -0.98 3.36 -1.33
CA PHE A 144 -0.56 1.96 -1.42
C PHE A 144 0.53 1.74 -2.48
N ALA A 145 0.49 2.47 -3.59
CA ALA A 145 1.56 2.40 -4.59
C ALA A 145 2.89 2.90 -4.00
N LEU A 146 2.88 4.03 -3.29
CA LEU A 146 4.07 4.57 -2.62
C LEU A 146 4.61 3.57 -1.58
N TYR A 147 3.72 3.00 -0.76
CA TYR A 147 4.04 1.99 0.24
C TYR A 147 4.73 0.75 -0.37
N ALA A 148 4.18 0.27 -1.50
CA ALA A 148 4.72 -0.88 -2.21
C ALA A 148 6.09 -0.62 -2.85
N LEU A 149 6.26 0.53 -3.50
CA LEU A 149 7.51 0.94 -4.14
C LEU A 149 8.63 1.10 -3.11
N SER A 150 8.33 1.70 -1.95
CA SER A 150 9.26 1.86 -0.85
C SER A 150 9.74 0.51 -0.30
N GLU A 151 8.83 -0.41 0.00
CA GLU A 151 9.21 -1.74 0.52
C GLU A 151 9.94 -2.58 -0.54
N TYR A 152 9.55 -2.47 -1.83
CA TYR A 152 10.25 -3.14 -2.91
C TYR A 152 11.70 -2.63 -3.05
N TYR A 153 11.90 -1.32 -2.97
CA TYR A 153 13.24 -0.74 -2.93
C TYR A 153 14.05 -1.25 -1.73
N LEU A 154 13.45 -1.28 -0.54
CA LEU A 154 14.13 -1.77 0.67
C LEU A 154 14.51 -3.26 0.59
N ALA A 155 13.74 -4.05 -0.15
CA ALA A 155 14.00 -5.47 -0.34
C ALA A 155 15.04 -5.76 -1.42
N THR A 156 15.14 -4.90 -2.45
CA THR A 156 15.92 -5.20 -3.68
C THR A 156 17.09 -4.25 -3.91
N GLY A 157 17.04 -3.02 -3.38
CA GLY A 157 17.96 -1.93 -3.73
C GLY A 157 17.71 -1.35 -5.13
N ASP A 158 16.58 -1.65 -5.78
CA ASP A 158 16.26 -1.19 -7.14
C ASP A 158 16.07 0.33 -7.17
N LYS A 159 17.02 1.03 -7.79
CA LYS A 159 17.01 2.50 -7.89
C LYS A 159 15.86 3.04 -8.73
N GLU A 160 15.39 2.30 -9.71
CA GLU A 160 14.26 2.71 -10.54
C GLU A 160 12.96 2.71 -9.71
N ALA A 161 12.80 1.77 -8.78
CA ALA A 161 11.68 1.77 -7.85
C ALA A 161 11.73 2.96 -6.89
N LEU A 162 12.91 3.33 -6.39
CA LEU A 162 13.11 4.53 -5.58
C LEU A 162 12.78 5.81 -6.37
N ASP A 163 13.25 5.90 -7.60
CA ASP A 163 12.97 7.06 -8.45
C ASP A 163 11.48 7.20 -8.73
N LEU A 164 10.79 6.08 -8.99
CA LEU A 164 9.34 6.08 -9.21
C LEU A 164 8.57 6.46 -7.93
N ALA A 165 9.00 5.96 -6.77
CA ALA A 165 8.44 6.36 -5.47
C ALA A 165 8.61 7.85 -5.20
N THR A 166 9.82 8.38 -5.45
CA THR A 166 10.13 9.81 -5.28
C THR A 166 9.31 10.69 -6.22
N ARG A 167 9.16 10.28 -7.48
CA ARG A 167 8.30 10.98 -8.44
C ARG A 167 6.85 11.00 -7.99
N LEU A 168 6.34 9.86 -7.50
CA LEU A 168 4.99 9.80 -6.97
C LEU A 168 4.82 10.70 -5.75
N PHE A 169 5.71 10.62 -4.77
CA PHE A 169 5.69 11.48 -3.58
C PHE A 169 5.64 12.97 -3.94
N ASN A 170 6.55 13.43 -4.80
CA ASN A 170 6.59 14.83 -5.24
C ASN A 170 5.29 15.24 -5.94
N LEU A 171 4.72 14.35 -6.74
CA LEU A 171 3.44 14.59 -7.40
C LEU A 171 2.28 14.74 -6.41
N LEU A 172 2.24 13.90 -5.37
CA LEU A 172 1.22 14.01 -4.31
C LEU A 172 1.36 15.32 -3.53
N GLU A 173 2.59 15.74 -3.21
CA GLU A 173 2.88 17.02 -2.57
C GLU A 173 2.45 18.23 -3.43
N GLU A 174 2.64 18.14 -4.73
CA GLU A 174 2.26 19.19 -5.67
C GLU A 174 0.73 19.27 -5.88
N LYS A 175 0.09 18.12 -6.13
CA LYS A 175 -1.30 18.05 -6.63
C LYS A 175 -2.34 17.81 -5.56
N ALA A 176 -2.02 17.02 -4.54
CA ALA A 176 -3.01 16.57 -3.56
C ALA A 176 -2.91 17.26 -2.20
N HIS A 177 -1.74 17.78 -1.83
CA HIS A 177 -1.55 18.45 -0.55
C HIS A 177 -2.35 19.75 -0.49
N ASP A 178 -3.26 19.86 0.47
CA ASP A 178 -4.02 21.10 0.73
C ASP A 178 -3.16 22.11 1.49
N LYS A 179 -2.63 23.08 0.76
CA LYS A 179 -1.75 24.12 1.31
C LYS A 179 -2.46 25.11 2.25
N THR A 180 -3.80 25.14 2.24
CA THR A 180 -4.59 26.06 3.05
C THR A 180 -4.97 25.46 4.39
N TYR A 181 -5.51 24.24 4.39
CA TYR A 181 -6.04 23.58 5.57
C TYR A 181 -5.24 22.37 6.03
N GLY A 182 -4.15 22.06 5.35
CA GLY A 182 -3.31 20.86 5.59
C GLY A 182 -4.00 19.56 5.19
N GLY A 183 -3.25 18.46 5.24
CA GLY A 183 -3.69 17.17 4.77
C GLY A 183 -3.81 17.11 3.26
N TYR A 184 -4.52 16.10 2.74
CA TYR A 184 -4.53 15.80 1.31
C TYR A 184 -5.95 15.66 0.79
N LEU A 185 -6.18 16.14 -0.44
CA LEU A 185 -7.42 15.95 -1.18
C LEU A 185 -7.51 14.50 -1.68
N GLU A 186 -8.73 13.97 -1.79
CA GLU A 186 -8.95 12.53 -1.95
C GLU A 186 -9.00 12.06 -3.41
N SER A 187 -9.70 12.79 -4.28
CA SER A 187 -10.08 12.33 -5.60
C SER A 187 -9.80 13.36 -6.69
N PHE A 188 -9.26 12.87 -7.80
CA PHE A 188 -8.88 13.69 -8.96
C PHE A 188 -9.30 13.01 -10.25
N ASN A 189 -9.51 13.81 -11.28
CA ASN A 189 -9.57 13.35 -12.66
C ASN A 189 -8.22 12.77 -13.10
N GLU A 190 -8.15 12.18 -14.27
CA GLU A 190 -6.93 11.59 -14.84
C GLU A 190 -5.75 12.58 -14.85
N ASP A 191 -6.04 13.84 -15.16
CA ASP A 191 -5.08 14.95 -15.28
C ASP A 191 -4.75 15.67 -13.98
N TRP A 192 -5.15 15.12 -12.84
CA TRP A 192 -5.00 15.68 -11.49
C TRP A 192 -5.82 16.96 -11.22
N THR A 193 -6.78 17.33 -12.08
CA THR A 193 -7.78 18.32 -11.66
C THR A 193 -8.68 17.70 -10.59
N PRO A 194 -9.08 18.47 -9.55
CA PRO A 194 -9.96 17.95 -8.51
C PRO A 194 -11.25 17.36 -9.10
N ALA A 195 -11.68 16.21 -8.59
CA ALA A 195 -12.97 15.65 -8.93
C ALA A 195 -14.12 16.54 -8.44
N PRO A 196 -15.30 16.53 -9.10
CA PRO A 196 -16.45 17.29 -8.64
C PRO A 196 -16.80 16.99 -7.18
N PRO A 197 -17.16 18.00 -6.35
CA PRO A 197 -17.35 17.83 -4.91
C PRO A 197 -18.44 16.84 -4.52
N ASP A 198 -19.46 16.67 -5.34
CA ASP A 198 -20.59 15.78 -5.13
C ASP A 198 -20.39 14.39 -5.76
N GLU A 199 -19.30 14.19 -6.46
CA GLU A 199 -19.00 12.90 -7.09
C GLU A 199 -18.70 11.85 -6.01
N MET A 200 -19.38 10.70 -6.12
CA MET A 200 -19.06 9.54 -5.29
C MET A 200 -17.78 8.90 -5.77
N SER A 201 -16.79 8.84 -4.91
CA SER A 201 -15.56 8.09 -5.13
C SER A 201 -15.70 6.67 -4.54
N TYR A 202 -14.67 5.85 -4.73
CA TYR A 202 -14.63 4.48 -4.18
C TYR A 202 -14.80 4.44 -2.64
N MET A 203 -14.33 5.46 -1.93
CA MET A 203 -14.32 5.52 -0.46
C MET A 203 -15.29 6.54 0.13
N GLY A 204 -16.13 7.16 -0.69
CA GLY A 204 -17.08 8.19 -0.26
C GLY A 204 -17.09 9.40 -1.18
N ARG A 205 -17.47 10.57 -0.65
CA ARG A 205 -17.51 11.81 -1.43
C ARG A 205 -16.10 12.34 -1.71
N SER A 206 -15.91 12.91 -2.88
CA SER A 206 -14.62 13.41 -3.36
C SER A 206 -14.13 14.66 -2.62
N ASP A 207 -15.04 15.42 -2.01
CA ASP A 207 -14.75 16.67 -1.27
C ASP A 207 -14.36 16.45 0.20
N PHE A 208 -14.27 15.19 0.65
CA PHE A 208 -13.85 14.86 2.01
C PHE A 208 -12.38 14.48 2.07
N LYS A 209 -11.73 14.81 3.20
CA LYS A 209 -10.43 14.27 3.58
C LYS A 209 -10.67 13.07 4.48
N LEU A 210 -10.37 11.88 3.97
CA LEU A 210 -10.68 10.65 4.68
C LEU A 210 -9.54 10.25 5.62
N MET A 211 -9.88 9.97 6.86
CA MET A 211 -8.93 9.51 7.88
C MET A 211 -8.21 8.23 7.42
N ASN A 212 -8.93 7.31 6.78
CA ASN A 212 -8.37 6.07 6.28
C ASN A 212 -7.23 6.29 5.27
N THR A 213 -7.42 7.19 4.31
CA THR A 213 -6.35 7.54 3.35
C THR A 213 -5.15 8.19 4.03
N HIS A 214 -5.38 9.08 5.02
CA HIS A 214 -4.30 9.74 5.75
C HIS A 214 -3.49 8.76 6.60
N LEU A 215 -4.11 7.72 7.17
CA LEU A 215 -3.38 6.64 7.85
C LEU A 215 -2.44 5.89 6.89
N HIS A 216 -2.92 5.57 5.68
CA HIS A 216 -2.07 4.89 4.69
C HIS A 216 -1.00 5.81 4.09
N LEU A 217 -1.24 7.11 4.01
CA LEU A 217 -0.17 8.09 3.69
C LEU A 217 0.89 8.12 4.79
N LEU A 218 0.48 8.14 6.07
CA LEU A 218 1.44 8.06 7.19
C LEU A 218 2.30 6.80 7.09
N GLU A 219 1.69 5.63 6.86
CA GLU A 219 2.42 4.35 6.70
C GLU A 219 3.39 4.38 5.51
N SER A 220 3.01 5.02 4.41
CA SER A 220 3.83 5.04 3.19
C SER A 220 4.97 6.05 3.23
N MET A 221 4.87 7.07 4.09
CA MET A 221 5.84 8.17 4.21
C MET A 221 6.79 8.01 5.42
N THR A 222 6.62 6.96 6.23
CA THR A 222 7.49 6.64 7.39
C THR A 222 8.31 5.38 7.17
#